data_849c682ecfefd5e400741923d68c49f6
#
_entry.id   849c682ecfefd5e400741923d68c49f6
#
_cell.length_a   1.000
_cell.length_b   1.000
_cell.length_c   1.000
_cell.angle_alpha   90.00
_cell.angle_beta   90.00
_cell.angle_gamma   90.00
#
_symmetry.space_group_name_H-M   'P 1'
#
loop_
_entity.id
_entity.type
_entity.pdbx_description
1 polymer ?
#
loop_
_entity_poly.entity_id
_entity_poly.type
_entity_poly.pdbx_seq_one_letter_code
_entity_poly.pdbx_strand_id
1 'polypeptide(L)'
;MIQSMTGYGKATAELPEKKINVEIKSLNSKAMDLSTRIAPAYREKEIEIRNEISKVLERGKVDFSLWIEKKESAESATPINQVLVEGYYKQIQAISENLGIPVPTDWFQTLLRMPDVMSKTEIQELTEEEWEMVRATVLEAIGHLVDFRKQEGAALEKKFREKIANIALLLEKITPYEKERVEKVKERITDALEKTLNTDYDKNRLEQELIYYIEKLDVNEEKQRLTNHLKYFISTLESGNGQGKKLGFIAQEMGREINTLGSKSNHAEMQKIVVQMKDELEQIKEQVLNVM
;
A
#
# COMPACT_ATOMS: atom_id res chain seq x y z
N MET A 1 -14.51 10.67 -0.95
CA MET A 1 -14.20 9.25 -0.67
C MET A 1 -12.73 9.05 -0.96
N ILE A 2 -11.96 8.57 0.01
CA ILE A 2 -10.53 8.30 -0.14
C ILE A 2 -10.29 7.00 -0.90
N GLN A 3 -9.08 6.84 -1.45
CA GLN A 3 -8.64 5.60 -2.10
C GLN A 3 -7.43 5.03 -1.36
N SER A 4 -7.33 3.69 -1.35
CA SER A 4 -6.12 3.01 -0.87
C SER A 4 -5.01 3.04 -1.92
N MET A 5 -3.76 3.01 -1.48
CA MET A 5 -2.60 2.82 -2.37
C MET A 5 -2.41 1.37 -2.78
N THR A 6 -2.92 0.43 -2.00
CA THR A 6 -2.91 -1.00 -2.33
C THR A 6 -4.08 -1.33 -3.24
N GLY A 7 -3.85 -2.25 -4.17
CA GLY A 7 -4.88 -2.66 -5.11
C GLY A 7 -4.49 -3.88 -5.92
N TYR A 8 -5.50 -4.56 -6.44
CA TYR A 8 -5.36 -5.73 -7.29
C TYR A 8 -6.41 -5.70 -8.40
N GLY A 9 -5.98 -6.00 -9.61
CA GLY A 9 -6.86 -6.15 -10.75
C GLY A 9 -6.42 -7.31 -11.63
N LYS A 10 -7.38 -8.04 -12.15
CA LYS A 10 -7.16 -9.14 -13.09
C LYS A 10 -8.25 -9.10 -14.15
N ALA A 11 -7.84 -9.36 -15.39
CA ALA A 11 -8.76 -9.58 -16.51
C ALA A 11 -8.23 -10.64 -17.43
N THR A 12 -9.09 -11.27 -18.19
CA THR A 12 -8.73 -12.33 -19.14
C THR A 12 -9.54 -12.21 -20.41
N ALA A 13 -8.88 -12.39 -21.56
CA ALA A 13 -9.56 -12.50 -22.84
C ALA A 13 -9.30 -13.89 -23.47
N GLU A 14 -10.31 -14.45 -24.09
CA GLU A 14 -10.21 -15.73 -24.79
C GLU A 14 -10.15 -15.51 -26.29
N LEU A 15 -9.07 -16.00 -26.88
CA LEU A 15 -8.90 -16.13 -28.33
C LEU A 15 -9.09 -17.59 -28.74
N PRO A 16 -9.31 -17.91 -30.02
CA PRO A 16 -9.53 -19.28 -30.46
C PRO A 16 -8.43 -20.25 -30.01
N GLU A 17 -7.16 -19.85 -30.11
CA GLU A 17 -5.99 -20.70 -29.85
C GLU A 17 -5.28 -20.43 -28.53
N LYS A 18 -5.58 -19.27 -27.89
CA LYS A 18 -4.87 -18.80 -26.70
C LYS A 18 -5.78 -18.03 -25.76
N LYS A 19 -5.42 -18.01 -24.50
CA LYS A 19 -6.02 -17.18 -23.46
C LYS A 19 -5.01 -16.13 -23.03
N ILE A 20 -5.42 -14.89 -23.03
CA ILE A 20 -4.62 -13.75 -22.56
C ILE A 20 -5.00 -13.50 -21.11
N ASN A 21 -4.00 -13.41 -20.25
CA ASN A 21 -4.19 -13.09 -18.83
C ASN A 21 -3.44 -11.80 -18.52
N VAL A 22 -4.13 -10.88 -17.89
CA VAL A 22 -3.57 -9.62 -17.40
C VAL A 22 -3.76 -9.55 -15.89
N GLU A 23 -2.70 -9.26 -15.18
CA GLU A 23 -2.71 -9.06 -13.73
C GLU A 23 -1.94 -7.78 -13.39
N ILE A 24 -2.52 -6.96 -12.53
CA ILE A 24 -1.92 -5.73 -12.05
C ILE A 24 -2.06 -5.63 -10.54
N LYS A 25 -0.95 -5.39 -9.86
CA LYS A 25 -0.87 -5.24 -8.40
C LYS A 25 -0.28 -3.88 -8.07
N SER A 26 -0.76 -3.28 -7.00
CA SER A 26 -0.23 -2.02 -6.51
C SER A 26 0.01 -2.07 -5.01
N LEU A 27 1.18 -1.58 -4.59
CA LEU A 27 1.57 -1.41 -3.20
C LEU A 27 1.89 0.06 -2.92
N ASN A 28 1.95 0.40 -1.62
CA ASN A 28 2.31 1.75 -1.20
C ASN A 28 3.73 2.12 -1.67
N SER A 29 3.85 3.29 -2.33
CA SER A 29 5.13 3.93 -2.67
C SER A 29 4.96 5.45 -2.77
N LYS A 30 6.04 6.18 -2.51
CA LYS A 30 6.06 7.65 -2.61
C LYS A 30 5.99 8.15 -4.04
N ALA A 31 6.51 7.38 -4.99
CA ALA A 31 6.53 7.68 -6.42
C ALA A 31 5.92 6.53 -7.20
N MET A 32 5.65 6.75 -8.50
CA MET A 32 5.30 5.68 -9.42
C MET A 32 6.54 4.84 -9.70
N ASP A 33 6.48 3.55 -9.35
CA ASP A 33 7.48 2.53 -9.68
C ASP A 33 6.76 1.40 -10.40
N LEU A 34 6.90 1.34 -11.73
CA LEU A 34 6.17 0.42 -12.58
C LEU A 34 7.11 -0.67 -13.13
N SER A 35 6.92 -1.88 -12.67
CA SER A 35 7.53 -3.10 -13.18
C SER A 35 6.59 -3.81 -14.13
N THR A 36 7.08 -4.19 -15.31
CA THR A 36 6.27 -4.87 -16.33
C THR A 36 6.88 -6.20 -16.71
N ARG A 37 6.03 -7.23 -16.79
CA ARG A 37 6.35 -8.54 -17.35
C ARG A 37 5.37 -8.83 -18.48
N ILE A 38 5.84 -8.73 -19.72
CA ILE A 38 4.99 -8.80 -20.91
C ILE A 38 5.46 -9.97 -21.77
N ALA A 39 4.51 -10.78 -22.22
CA ALA A 39 4.78 -11.87 -23.15
C ALA A 39 5.49 -11.35 -24.40
N PRO A 40 6.48 -12.09 -24.98
CA PRO A 40 7.29 -11.63 -26.10
C PRO A 40 6.47 -11.09 -27.29
N ALA A 41 5.32 -11.71 -27.57
CA ALA A 41 4.42 -11.31 -28.66
C ALA A 41 3.87 -9.87 -28.52
N TYR A 42 3.81 -9.31 -27.31
CA TYR A 42 3.27 -7.97 -27.04
C TYR A 42 4.31 -6.97 -26.56
N ARG A 43 5.60 -7.32 -26.62
CA ARG A 43 6.69 -6.50 -26.07
C ARG A 43 6.81 -5.14 -26.79
N GLU A 44 6.51 -5.07 -28.08
CA GLU A 44 6.50 -3.81 -28.84
C GLU A 44 5.50 -2.78 -28.32
N LYS A 45 4.42 -3.24 -27.67
CA LYS A 45 3.36 -2.40 -27.07
C LYS A 45 3.62 -2.02 -25.61
N GLU A 46 4.78 -2.36 -25.07
CA GLU A 46 5.11 -2.09 -23.65
C GLU A 46 4.99 -0.62 -23.27
N ILE A 47 5.48 0.28 -24.12
CA ILE A 47 5.45 1.73 -23.87
C ILE A 47 4.00 2.24 -23.82
N GLU A 48 3.14 1.73 -24.67
CA GLU A 48 1.72 2.09 -24.71
C GLU A 48 1.02 1.64 -23.43
N ILE A 49 1.24 0.39 -23.01
CA ILE A 49 0.71 -0.17 -21.76
C ILE A 49 1.19 0.65 -20.54
N ARG A 50 2.48 0.99 -20.48
CA ARG A 50 3.05 1.83 -19.40
C ARG A 50 2.37 3.19 -19.32
N ASN A 51 2.10 3.80 -20.48
CA ASN A 51 1.42 5.09 -20.56
C ASN A 51 -0.02 5.00 -20.07
N GLU A 52 -0.78 3.96 -20.43
CA GLU A 52 -2.15 3.75 -19.97
C GLU A 52 -2.20 3.55 -18.44
N ILE A 53 -1.30 2.73 -17.89
CA ILE A 53 -1.19 2.52 -16.45
C ILE A 53 -0.86 3.84 -15.73
N SER A 54 0.14 4.59 -16.23
CA SER A 54 0.61 5.82 -15.59
C SER A 54 -0.41 6.96 -15.64
N LYS A 55 -1.29 7.00 -16.64
CA LYS A 55 -2.38 7.98 -16.73
C LYS A 55 -3.43 7.79 -15.62
N VAL A 56 -3.67 6.54 -15.22
CA VAL A 56 -4.72 6.19 -14.26
C VAL A 56 -4.18 6.12 -12.83
N LEU A 57 -2.94 5.61 -12.67
CA LEU A 57 -2.32 5.39 -11.37
C LEU A 57 -1.27 6.47 -11.12
N GLU A 58 -1.58 7.43 -10.26
CA GLU A 58 -0.71 8.59 -9.97
C GLU A 58 0.58 8.20 -9.25
N ARG A 59 0.52 7.22 -8.32
CA ARG A 59 1.65 6.73 -7.53
C ARG A 59 1.43 5.31 -7.04
N GLY A 60 2.51 4.67 -6.60
CA GLY A 60 2.51 3.31 -6.07
C GLY A 60 3.62 2.48 -6.69
N LYS A 61 4.01 1.41 -6.03
CA LYS A 61 4.81 0.34 -6.64
C LYS A 61 3.83 -0.59 -7.35
N VAL A 62 3.87 -0.59 -8.68
CA VAL A 62 2.93 -1.31 -9.54
C VAL A 62 3.66 -2.44 -10.25
N ASP A 63 3.21 -3.67 -10.04
CA ASP A 63 3.65 -4.85 -10.77
C ASP A 63 2.57 -5.23 -11.79
N PHE A 64 2.92 -5.17 -13.06
CA PHE A 64 2.05 -5.52 -14.18
C PHE A 64 2.57 -6.80 -14.86
N SER A 65 1.68 -7.75 -15.11
CA SER A 65 2.01 -9.00 -15.81
C SER A 65 0.98 -9.29 -16.89
N LEU A 66 1.46 -9.57 -18.10
CA LEU A 66 0.67 -9.99 -19.24
C LEU A 66 1.29 -11.27 -19.80
N TRP A 67 0.53 -12.36 -19.75
CA TRP A 67 1.00 -13.65 -20.25
C TRP A 67 -0.07 -14.37 -21.06
N ILE A 68 0.37 -15.31 -21.88
CA ILE A 68 -0.45 -16.12 -22.77
C ILE A 68 -0.47 -17.56 -22.25
N GLU A 69 -1.66 -18.12 -22.15
CA GLU A 69 -1.88 -19.56 -21.99
C GLU A 69 -2.37 -20.11 -23.32
N LYS A 70 -1.61 -21.05 -23.91
CA LYS A 70 -2.06 -21.76 -25.13
C LYS A 70 -3.17 -22.73 -24.73
N LYS A 71 -4.28 -22.73 -25.48
CA LYS A 71 -5.29 -23.78 -25.34
C LYS A 71 -4.67 -25.07 -25.87
N GLU A 72 -4.79 -26.15 -25.11
CA GLU A 72 -4.33 -27.48 -25.57
C GLU A 72 -5.15 -27.89 -26.79
N SER A 73 -4.59 -27.65 -27.99
CA SER A 73 -5.05 -28.31 -29.20
C SER A 73 -4.35 -29.66 -29.32
N ALA A 74 -4.99 -30.63 -29.90
CA ALA A 74 -4.45 -31.99 -30.09
C ALA A 74 -3.14 -32.04 -30.91
N GLU A 75 -2.68 -30.89 -31.45
CA GLU A 75 -1.43 -30.72 -32.20
C GLU A 75 -0.37 -30.01 -31.36
N SER A 76 -0.02 -30.54 -30.20
CA SER A 76 1.01 -29.98 -29.31
C SER A 76 2.46 -30.37 -29.71
N ALA A 77 2.66 -31.08 -30.80
CA ALA A 77 3.98 -31.44 -31.27
C ALA A 77 4.75 -30.19 -31.75
N THR A 78 6.01 -30.05 -31.29
CA THR A 78 6.87 -28.98 -31.80
C THR A 78 7.11 -29.20 -33.30
N PRO A 79 6.80 -28.26 -34.18
CA PRO A 79 7.03 -28.42 -35.61
C PRO A 79 8.53 -28.51 -35.91
N ILE A 80 8.88 -29.38 -36.85
CA ILE A 80 10.23 -29.53 -37.35
C ILE A 80 10.44 -28.57 -38.50
N ASN A 81 11.48 -27.71 -38.41
CA ASN A 81 11.86 -26.82 -39.50
C ASN A 81 12.53 -27.58 -40.64
N GLN A 82 11.73 -27.98 -41.65
CA GLN A 82 12.20 -28.78 -42.77
C GLN A 82 13.31 -28.09 -43.56
N VAL A 83 13.28 -26.77 -43.72
CA VAL A 83 14.30 -26.00 -44.45
C VAL A 83 15.67 -26.11 -43.75
N LEU A 84 15.69 -25.98 -42.44
CA LEU A 84 16.93 -26.14 -41.64
C LEU A 84 17.42 -27.59 -41.67
N VAL A 85 16.54 -28.57 -41.58
CA VAL A 85 16.89 -29.99 -41.68
C VAL A 85 17.57 -30.28 -43.00
N GLU A 86 17.00 -29.80 -44.13
CA GLU A 86 17.58 -29.98 -45.46
C GLU A 86 18.94 -29.27 -45.59
N GLY A 87 19.06 -28.06 -45.02
CA GLY A 87 20.30 -27.29 -45.00
C GLY A 87 21.41 -28.03 -44.24
N TYR A 88 21.16 -28.51 -43.03
CA TYR A 88 22.10 -29.29 -42.25
C TYR A 88 22.47 -30.62 -42.91
N TYR A 89 21.48 -31.29 -43.48
CA TYR A 89 21.74 -32.55 -44.22
C TYR A 89 22.77 -32.32 -45.36
N LYS A 90 22.58 -31.33 -46.22
CA LYS A 90 23.50 -30.99 -47.30
C LYS A 90 24.89 -30.62 -46.80
N GLN A 91 24.98 -29.85 -45.73
CA GLN A 91 26.26 -29.46 -45.14
C GLN A 91 27.02 -30.67 -44.55
N ILE A 92 26.37 -31.56 -43.83
CA ILE A 92 26.97 -32.77 -43.29
C ILE A 92 27.49 -33.68 -44.38
N GLN A 93 26.73 -33.85 -45.48
CA GLN A 93 27.19 -34.65 -46.62
C GLN A 93 28.46 -34.04 -47.26
N ALA A 94 28.47 -32.73 -47.51
CA ALA A 94 29.63 -32.05 -48.10
C ALA A 94 30.87 -32.15 -47.21
N ILE A 95 30.71 -32.04 -45.87
CA ILE A 95 31.79 -32.21 -44.88
C ILE A 95 32.32 -33.65 -44.92
N SER A 96 31.43 -34.63 -44.96
CA SER A 96 31.76 -36.07 -45.02
C SER A 96 32.62 -36.38 -46.25
N GLU A 97 32.17 -35.88 -47.42
CA GLU A 97 32.91 -36.05 -48.69
C GLU A 97 34.28 -35.35 -48.66
N ASN A 98 34.36 -34.12 -48.21
CA ASN A 98 35.59 -33.34 -48.22
C ASN A 98 36.65 -33.84 -47.20
N LEU A 99 36.21 -34.37 -46.07
CA LEU A 99 37.12 -34.85 -45.03
C LEU A 99 37.30 -36.36 -44.97
N GLY A 100 36.58 -37.08 -45.82
CA GLY A 100 36.65 -38.57 -45.87
C GLY A 100 36.17 -39.24 -44.58
N ILE A 101 35.29 -38.60 -43.82
CA ILE A 101 34.67 -39.18 -42.63
C ILE A 101 33.28 -39.79 -42.96
N PRO A 102 32.90 -40.89 -42.30
CA PRO A 102 31.61 -41.53 -42.59
C PRO A 102 30.42 -40.64 -42.20
N VAL A 103 29.34 -40.67 -42.97
CA VAL A 103 28.08 -40.02 -42.63
C VAL A 103 27.46 -40.62 -41.40
N PRO A 104 26.63 -39.90 -40.63
CA PRO A 104 25.91 -40.42 -39.47
C PRO A 104 25.06 -41.65 -39.85
N THR A 105 25.09 -42.69 -39.01
CA THR A 105 24.24 -43.89 -39.20
C THR A 105 22.77 -43.59 -38.86
N ASP A 106 22.51 -42.68 -37.90
CA ASP A 106 21.16 -42.21 -37.53
C ASP A 106 21.02 -40.72 -37.88
N TRP A 107 20.49 -40.43 -39.05
CA TRP A 107 20.25 -39.10 -39.55
C TRP A 107 19.18 -38.35 -38.74
N PHE A 108 18.10 -39.03 -38.33
CA PHE A 108 17.04 -38.34 -37.59
C PHE A 108 17.54 -37.88 -36.22
N GLN A 109 18.25 -38.75 -35.49
CA GLN A 109 18.84 -38.35 -34.22
C GLN A 109 19.85 -37.21 -34.37
N THR A 110 20.64 -37.21 -35.41
CA THR A 110 21.65 -36.16 -35.68
C THR A 110 20.96 -34.84 -36.02
N LEU A 111 20.05 -34.84 -36.98
CA LEU A 111 19.40 -33.60 -37.49
C LEU A 111 18.45 -32.98 -36.47
N LEU A 112 17.70 -33.79 -35.69
CA LEU A 112 16.78 -33.27 -34.68
C LEU A 112 17.50 -32.63 -33.47
N ARG A 113 18.80 -32.92 -33.28
CA ARG A 113 19.64 -32.27 -32.25
C ARG A 113 20.34 -31.01 -32.71
N MET A 114 20.28 -30.70 -34.02
CA MET A 114 20.89 -29.46 -34.53
C MET A 114 20.13 -28.24 -34.03
N PRO A 115 20.83 -27.11 -33.83
CA PRO A 115 20.21 -25.88 -33.36
C PRO A 115 19.02 -25.47 -34.21
N ASP A 116 17.97 -24.98 -33.57
CA ASP A 116 16.77 -24.39 -34.17
C ASP A 116 15.94 -25.31 -35.10
N VAL A 117 16.31 -26.58 -35.25
CA VAL A 117 15.54 -27.57 -36.04
C VAL A 117 14.17 -27.85 -35.40
N MET A 118 14.09 -27.86 -34.09
CA MET A 118 12.85 -27.92 -33.32
C MET A 118 12.56 -26.57 -32.70
N SER A 119 12.34 -25.54 -33.52
CA SER A 119 12.07 -24.20 -33.05
C SER A 119 10.60 -24.05 -32.67
N LYS A 120 10.39 -23.52 -31.46
CA LYS A 120 9.04 -23.27 -30.92
C LYS A 120 8.36 -22.00 -31.47
N THR A 121 8.93 -21.30 -32.47
CA THR A 121 8.46 -19.93 -32.69
C THR A 121 8.38 -19.55 -34.17
N GLU A 122 7.20 -19.61 -34.73
CA GLU A 122 6.78 -18.52 -35.62
C GLU A 122 6.42 -17.34 -34.69
N ILE A 123 7.15 -16.24 -34.81
CA ILE A 123 6.71 -14.96 -34.26
C ILE A 123 5.52 -14.59 -35.12
N GLN A 124 4.30 -14.92 -34.69
CA GLN A 124 3.09 -14.43 -35.33
C GLN A 124 3.11 -12.90 -35.16
N GLU A 125 3.11 -12.18 -36.27
CA GLU A 125 2.96 -10.73 -36.23
C GLU A 125 1.66 -10.38 -35.50
N LEU A 126 1.74 -9.42 -34.59
CA LEU A 126 0.58 -8.96 -33.84
C LEU A 126 -0.40 -8.26 -34.79
N THR A 127 -1.61 -8.83 -34.92
CA THR A 127 -2.66 -8.16 -35.67
C THR A 127 -3.29 -7.02 -34.88
N GLU A 128 -3.79 -5.99 -35.55
CA GLU A 128 -4.45 -4.86 -34.91
C GLU A 128 -5.68 -5.29 -34.11
N GLU A 129 -6.46 -6.25 -34.64
CA GLU A 129 -7.64 -6.79 -33.95
C GLU A 129 -7.26 -7.49 -32.61
N GLU A 130 -6.19 -8.27 -32.62
CA GLU A 130 -5.67 -8.90 -31.41
C GLU A 130 -5.18 -7.85 -30.41
N TRP A 131 -4.48 -6.82 -30.91
CA TRP A 131 -3.99 -5.75 -30.05
C TRP A 131 -5.13 -4.97 -29.39
N GLU A 132 -6.18 -4.62 -30.09
CA GLU A 132 -7.34 -3.95 -29.49
C GLU A 132 -8.01 -4.80 -28.40
N MET A 133 -8.08 -6.12 -28.57
CA MET A 133 -8.59 -7.02 -27.53
C MET A 133 -7.67 -7.07 -26.31
N VAL A 134 -6.35 -7.16 -26.51
CA VAL A 134 -5.37 -7.12 -25.42
C VAL A 134 -5.47 -5.80 -24.66
N ARG A 135 -5.54 -4.68 -25.40
CA ARG A 135 -5.68 -3.34 -24.84
C ARG A 135 -6.95 -3.19 -24.00
N ALA A 136 -8.07 -3.68 -24.50
CA ALA A 136 -9.33 -3.69 -23.75
C ALA A 136 -9.19 -4.48 -22.43
N THR A 137 -8.53 -5.66 -22.48
CA THR A 137 -8.27 -6.49 -21.30
C THR A 137 -7.34 -5.79 -20.29
N VAL A 138 -6.34 -5.06 -20.78
CA VAL A 138 -5.46 -4.25 -19.91
C VAL A 138 -6.26 -3.15 -19.21
N LEU A 139 -7.11 -2.42 -19.93
CA LEU A 139 -7.95 -1.37 -19.37
C LEU A 139 -8.96 -1.92 -18.35
N GLU A 140 -9.53 -3.09 -18.62
CA GLU A 140 -10.41 -3.80 -17.68
C GLU A 140 -9.69 -4.16 -16.38
N ALA A 141 -8.47 -4.72 -16.46
CA ALA A 141 -7.66 -5.05 -15.30
C ALA A 141 -7.32 -3.79 -14.47
N ILE A 142 -6.99 -2.67 -15.14
CA ILE A 142 -6.77 -1.38 -14.47
C ILE A 142 -8.06 -0.90 -13.79
N GLY A 143 -9.22 -1.05 -14.44
CA GLY A 143 -10.53 -0.73 -13.87
C GLY A 143 -10.79 -1.51 -12.57
N HIS A 144 -10.57 -2.81 -12.57
CA HIS A 144 -10.71 -3.67 -11.40
C HIS A 144 -9.79 -3.25 -10.24
N LEU A 145 -8.54 -2.85 -10.55
CA LEU A 145 -7.62 -2.33 -9.54
C LEU A 145 -8.12 -1.01 -8.93
N VAL A 146 -8.62 -0.10 -9.74
CA VAL A 146 -9.19 1.18 -9.27
C VAL A 146 -10.41 0.94 -8.38
N ASP A 147 -11.29 0.02 -8.76
CA ASP A 147 -12.48 -0.30 -7.95
C ASP A 147 -12.10 -0.98 -6.62
N PHE A 148 -11.08 -1.85 -6.64
CA PHE A 148 -10.52 -2.40 -5.41
C PHE A 148 -9.98 -1.30 -4.49
N ARG A 149 -9.22 -0.33 -5.03
CA ARG A 149 -8.71 0.83 -4.27
C ARG A 149 -9.82 1.66 -3.65
N LYS A 150 -10.95 1.84 -4.34
CA LYS A 150 -12.13 2.56 -3.82
C LYS A 150 -12.79 1.79 -2.68
N GLN A 151 -13.00 0.47 -2.84
CA GLN A 151 -13.60 -0.38 -1.81
C GLN A 151 -12.75 -0.42 -0.54
N GLU A 152 -11.44 -0.60 -0.68
CA GLU A 152 -10.52 -0.60 0.45
C GLU A 152 -10.42 0.79 1.09
N GLY A 153 -10.43 1.86 0.29
CA GLY A 153 -10.49 3.24 0.78
C GLY A 153 -11.74 3.52 1.61
N ALA A 154 -12.90 3.02 1.20
CA ALA A 154 -14.15 3.14 1.97
C ALA A 154 -14.06 2.38 3.31
N ALA A 155 -13.43 1.22 3.34
CA ALA A 155 -13.20 0.47 4.57
C ALA A 155 -12.25 1.20 5.52
N LEU A 156 -11.17 1.82 4.98
CA LEU A 156 -10.25 2.66 5.74
C LEU A 156 -10.96 3.90 6.31
N GLU A 157 -11.79 4.57 5.52
CA GLU A 157 -12.56 5.73 5.96
C GLU A 157 -13.44 5.40 7.15
N LYS A 158 -14.15 4.25 7.12
CA LYS A 158 -14.95 3.77 8.24
C LYS A 158 -14.12 3.56 9.51
N LYS A 159 -12.96 2.92 9.38
CA LYS A 159 -12.05 2.70 10.51
C LYS A 159 -11.54 4.03 11.10
N PHE A 160 -11.15 4.99 10.25
CA PHE A 160 -10.71 6.29 10.75
C PHE A 160 -11.80 7.01 11.53
N ARG A 161 -13.04 7.03 11.03
CA ARG A 161 -14.17 7.64 11.74
C ARG A 161 -14.40 6.99 13.11
N GLU A 162 -14.34 5.66 13.19
CA GLU A 162 -14.43 4.92 14.44
C GLU A 162 -13.33 5.31 15.42
N LYS A 163 -12.06 5.28 14.98
CA LYS A 163 -10.91 5.62 15.84
C LYS A 163 -10.94 7.06 16.31
N ILE A 164 -11.28 8.01 15.46
CA ILE A 164 -11.45 9.42 15.82
C ILE A 164 -12.58 9.60 16.83
N ALA A 165 -13.71 8.91 16.68
CA ALA A 165 -14.79 8.94 17.65
C ALA A 165 -14.38 8.35 19.00
N ASN A 166 -13.62 7.24 19.00
CA ASN A 166 -13.08 6.65 20.22
C ASN A 166 -12.15 7.61 20.98
N ILE A 167 -11.25 8.31 20.27
CA ILE A 167 -10.38 9.32 20.88
C ILE A 167 -11.22 10.47 21.48
N ALA A 168 -12.26 10.93 20.79
CA ALA A 168 -13.16 11.96 21.27
C ALA A 168 -13.88 11.53 22.57
N LEU A 169 -14.42 10.31 22.61
CA LEU A 169 -15.05 9.74 23.79
C LEU A 169 -14.08 9.59 24.97
N LEU A 170 -12.83 9.16 24.69
CA LEU A 170 -11.79 9.06 25.70
C LEU A 170 -11.41 10.43 26.26
N LEU A 171 -11.40 11.47 25.40
CA LEU A 171 -11.13 12.84 25.82
C LEU A 171 -12.20 13.37 26.79
N GLU A 172 -13.47 13.07 26.53
CA GLU A 172 -14.57 13.44 27.43
C GLU A 172 -14.45 12.75 28.80
N LYS A 173 -14.00 11.49 28.84
CA LYS A 173 -13.78 10.73 30.09
C LYS A 173 -12.72 11.32 31.01
N ILE A 174 -11.87 12.22 30.55
CA ILE A 174 -10.87 12.89 31.36
C ILE A 174 -11.48 13.91 32.33
N THR A 175 -12.54 14.60 31.91
CA THR A 175 -13.14 15.74 32.61
C THR A 175 -13.48 15.48 34.09
N PRO A 176 -14.05 14.33 34.52
CA PRO A 176 -14.29 14.05 35.93
C PRO A 176 -13.03 14.05 36.79
N TYR A 177 -11.93 13.53 36.24
CA TYR A 177 -10.66 13.35 37.00
C TYR A 177 -9.86 14.66 37.10
N GLU A 178 -10.17 15.69 36.34
CA GLU A 178 -9.46 16.99 36.43
C GLU A 178 -9.72 17.65 37.78
N LYS A 179 -10.95 17.62 38.27
CA LYS A 179 -11.30 18.17 39.60
C LYS A 179 -10.68 17.35 40.72
N GLU A 180 -10.84 16.04 40.68
CA GLU A 180 -10.27 15.10 41.68
C GLU A 180 -8.75 15.25 41.78
N ARG A 181 -8.06 15.47 40.66
CA ARG A 181 -6.62 15.69 40.63
C ARG A 181 -6.21 16.94 41.38
N VAL A 182 -6.91 18.06 41.19
CA VAL A 182 -6.61 19.33 41.87
C VAL A 182 -6.76 19.16 43.41
N GLU A 183 -7.82 18.48 43.84
CA GLU A 183 -8.07 18.20 45.25
C GLU A 183 -6.96 17.33 45.85
N LYS A 184 -6.58 16.24 45.17
CA LYS A 184 -5.46 15.38 45.59
C LYS A 184 -4.12 16.10 45.65
N VAL A 185 -3.84 17.03 44.75
CA VAL A 185 -2.62 17.85 44.77
C VAL A 185 -2.65 18.77 45.98
N LYS A 186 -3.78 19.40 46.26
CA LYS A 186 -3.96 20.27 47.40
C LYS A 186 -3.75 19.51 48.71
N GLU A 187 -4.42 18.38 48.92
CA GLU A 187 -4.27 17.51 50.08
C GLU A 187 -2.81 17.10 50.30
N ARG A 188 -2.14 16.61 49.26
CA ARG A 188 -0.74 16.17 49.32
C ARG A 188 0.20 17.28 49.74
N ILE A 189 0.02 18.49 49.22
CA ILE A 189 0.86 19.63 49.57
C ILE A 189 0.60 20.05 51.02
N THR A 190 -0.66 20.13 51.43
CA THR A 190 -1.04 20.46 52.80
C THR A 190 -0.46 19.44 53.78
N ASP A 191 -0.64 18.13 53.57
CA ASP A 191 -0.11 17.06 54.39
C ASP A 191 1.43 17.11 54.48
N ALA A 192 2.11 17.41 53.37
CA ALA A 192 3.57 17.50 53.39
C ALA A 192 4.06 18.69 54.22
N LEU A 193 3.36 19.81 54.15
CA LEU A 193 3.67 20.97 54.97
C LEU A 193 3.41 20.75 56.46
N GLU A 194 2.29 20.12 56.82
CA GLU A 194 1.95 19.78 58.21
C GLU A 194 2.95 18.80 58.84
N LYS A 195 3.42 17.81 58.06
CA LYS A 195 4.40 16.82 58.53
C LYS A 195 5.83 17.37 58.66
N THR A 196 6.19 18.36 57.86
CA THR A 196 7.59 18.84 57.77
C THR A 196 7.82 20.07 58.64
N LEU A 197 6.81 20.91 58.83
CA LEU A 197 6.89 22.16 59.57
C LEU A 197 5.97 22.05 60.79
N ASN A 198 6.52 21.78 61.98
CA ASN A 198 5.84 21.89 63.26
C ASN A 198 5.44 23.34 63.63
N THR A 199 5.37 24.26 62.70
CA THR A 199 5.09 25.69 62.86
C THR A 199 4.06 26.16 61.83
N ASP A 200 3.36 27.24 62.21
CA ASP A 200 2.34 27.94 61.40
C ASP A 200 2.95 28.34 60.06
N TYR A 201 2.47 27.72 58.94
CA TYR A 201 2.92 28.04 57.58
C TYR A 201 2.15 29.23 57.00
N ASP A 202 2.80 30.02 56.14
CA ASP A 202 2.19 31.13 55.45
C ASP A 202 1.15 30.66 54.44
N LYS A 203 -0.12 30.86 54.77
CA LYS A 203 -1.27 30.47 53.91
C LYS A 203 -1.25 31.17 52.55
N ASN A 204 -0.79 32.41 52.46
CA ASN A 204 -0.70 33.16 51.21
C ASN A 204 0.33 32.51 50.27
N ARG A 205 1.44 32.04 50.80
CA ARG A 205 2.49 31.33 50.04
C ARG A 205 2.00 29.98 49.56
N LEU A 206 1.26 29.26 50.38
CA LEU A 206 0.62 27.99 49.98
C LEU A 206 -0.36 28.21 48.84
N GLU A 207 -1.20 29.25 48.88
CA GLU A 207 -2.14 29.58 47.83
C GLU A 207 -1.43 29.92 46.50
N GLN A 208 -0.36 30.70 46.55
CA GLN A 208 0.45 31.02 45.37
C GLN A 208 1.07 29.78 44.73
N GLU A 209 1.64 28.88 45.53
CA GLU A 209 2.19 27.61 45.03
C GLU A 209 1.09 26.70 44.43
N LEU A 210 -0.08 26.64 45.07
CA LEU A 210 -1.23 25.90 44.56
C LEU A 210 -1.71 26.43 43.20
N ILE A 211 -1.81 27.75 43.05
CA ILE A 211 -2.18 28.40 41.78
C ILE A 211 -1.14 28.01 40.71
N TYR A 212 0.14 28.12 41.01
CA TYR A 212 1.21 27.73 40.09
C TYR A 212 1.10 26.26 39.65
N TYR A 213 0.82 25.33 40.56
CA TYR A 213 0.65 23.92 40.23
C TYR A 213 -0.63 23.66 39.43
N ILE A 214 -1.73 24.36 39.73
CA ILE A 214 -2.99 24.26 38.98
C ILE A 214 -2.79 24.71 37.52
N GLU A 215 -2.14 25.85 37.32
CA GLU A 215 -1.84 26.38 35.99
C GLU A 215 -0.89 25.44 35.21
N LYS A 216 0.18 24.97 35.85
CA LYS A 216 1.15 24.05 35.25
C LYS A 216 0.55 22.72 34.83
N LEU A 217 -0.48 22.26 35.56
CA LEU A 217 -1.17 21.01 35.27
C LEU A 217 -2.45 21.21 34.42
N ASP A 218 -2.80 22.45 34.05
CA ASP A 218 -3.96 22.68 33.20
C ASP A 218 -3.84 21.97 31.85
N VAL A 219 -4.90 21.29 31.44
CA VAL A 219 -5.00 20.50 30.22
C VAL A 219 -6.08 21.03 29.27
N ASN A 220 -6.69 22.17 29.57
CA ASN A 220 -7.79 22.71 28.78
C ASN A 220 -7.35 23.07 27.36
N GLU A 221 -6.14 23.62 27.23
CA GLU A 221 -5.59 23.99 25.93
C GLU A 221 -5.38 22.72 25.06
N GLU A 222 -4.77 21.67 25.60
CA GLU A 222 -4.53 20.42 24.90
C GLU A 222 -5.86 19.73 24.50
N LYS A 223 -6.85 19.77 25.38
CA LYS A 223 -8.19 19.24 25.07
C LYS A 223 -8.84 20.00 23.90
N GLN A 224 -8.77 21.32 23.91
CA GLN A 224 -9.33 22.14 22.85
C GLN A 224 -8.59 21.96 21.52
N ARG A 225 -7.26 21.93 21.54
CA ARG A 225 -6.42 21.68 20.36
C ARG A 225 -6.69 20.29 19.79
N LEU A 226 -6.70 19.25 20.63
CA LEU A 226 -6.99 17.89 20.21
C LEU A 226 -8.39 17.81 19.59
N THR A 227 -9.41 18.43 20.19
CA THR A 227 -10.77 18.49 19.64
C THR A 227 -10.77 19.13 18.24
N ASN A 228 -10.02 20.21 18.05
CA ASN A 228 -9.91 20.88 16.76
C ASN A 228 -9.20 19.99 15.73
N HIS A 229 -8.14 19.29 16.12
CA HIS A 229 -7.45 18.36 15.23
C HIS A 229 -8.31 17.15 14.84
N LEU A 230 -9.12 16.60 15.76
CA LEU A 230 -10.08 15.53 15.46
C LEU A 230 -11.11 15.99 14.42
N LYS A 231 -11.71 17.18 14.58
CA LYS A 231 -12.62 17.76 13.60
C LYS A 231 -11.95 18.02 12.26
N TYR A 232 -10.71 18.54 12.28
CA TYR A 232 -9.95 18.83 11.07
C TYR A 232 -9.55 17.55 10.32
N PHE A 233 -9.27 16.46 11.05
CA PHE A 233 -9.03 15.16 10.45
C PHE A 233 -10.26 14.68 9.67
N ILE A 234 -11.43 14.72 10.27
CA ILE A 234 -12.69 14.33 9.62
C ILE A 234 -13.00 15.20 8.40
N SER A 235 -12.89 16.53 8.51
CA SER A 235 -13.14 17.41 7.36
C SER A 235 -12.14 17.21 6.22
N THR A 236 -10.87 16.88 6.53
CA THR A 236 -9.86 16.53 5.54
C THR A 236 -10.17 15.19 4.88
N LEU A 237 -10.65 14.20 5.64
CA LEU A 237 -11.08 12.91 5.13
C LEU A 237 -12.24 13.06 4.13
N GLU A 238 -13.17 13.97 4.39
CA GLU A 238 -14.32 14.30 3.53
C GLU A 238 -13.93 15.02 2.24
N SER A 239 -12.78 15.70 2.23
CA SER A 239 -12.27 16.41 1.04
C SER A 239 -11.87 15.46 -0.11
N GLY A 240 -11.78 14.14 0.13
CA GLY A 240 -11.57 13.12 -0.90
C GLY A 240 -10.11 12.73 -1.11
N ASN A 241 -9.74 12.42 -2.37
CA ASN A 241 -8.43 11.87 -2.71
C ASN A 241 -7.28 12.87 -2.54
N GLY A 242 -6.05 12.34 -2.47
CA GLY A 242 -4.83 13.14 -2.37
C GLY A 242 -4.54 13.70 -0.99
N GLN A 243 -5.28 13.28 0.05
CA GLN A 243 -5.17 13.85 1.40
C GLN A 243 -4.28 13.04 2.36
N GLY A 244 -3.73 11.89 1.95
CA GLY A 244 -2.97 11.00 2.82
C GLY A 244 -1.84 11.70 3.58
N LYS A 245 -1.04 12.53 2.90
CA LYS A 245 0.04 13.29 3.54
C LYS A 245 -0.47 14.28 4.59
N LYS A 246 -1.56 14.98 4.28
CA LYS A 246 -2.19 15.95 5.18
C LYS A 246 -2.80 15.27 6.41
N LEU A 247 -3.50 14.14 6.23
CA LEU A 247 -4.00 13.31 7.31
C LEU A 247 -2.87 12.82 8.22
N GLY A 248 -1.72 12.44 7.66
CA GLY A 248 -0.52 12.07 8.40
C GLY A 248 0.00 13.22 9.29
N PHE A 249 0.06 14.44 8.78
CA PHE A 249 0.45 15.60 9.58
C PHE A 249 -0.55 15.90 10.71
N ILE A 250 -1.85 15.84 10.43
CA ILE A 250 -2.88 16.04 11.47
C ILE A 250 -2.75 14.97 12.56
N ALA A 251 -2.53 13.70 12.20
CA ALA A 251 -2.30 12.63 13.16
C ALA A 251 -1.04 12.83 14.01
N GLN A 252 0.01 13.46 13.48
CA GLN A 252 1.18 13.85 14.25
C GLN A 252 0.85 14.95 15.26
N GLU A 253 0.11 15.99 14.86
CA GLU A 253 -0.32 17.05 15.79
C GLU A 253 -1.23 16.49 16.89
N MET A 254 -2.19 15.61 16.55
CA MET A 254 -2.98 14.88 17.58
C MET A 254 -2.07 14.17 18.59
N GLY A 255 -1.00 13.54 18.10
CA GLY A 255 -0.02 12.85 18.95
C GLY A 255 0.73 13.79 19.89
N ARG A 256 1.04 15.00 19.47
CA ARG A 256 1.65 16.03 20.31
C ARG A 256 0.71 16.41 21.44
N GLU A 257 -0.54 16.71 21.14
CA GLU A 257 -1.53 17.08 22.15
C GLU A 257 -1.79 15.94 23.16
N ILE A 258 -1.94 14.70 22.70
CA ILE A 258 -2.10 13.53 23.58
C ILE A 258 -0.86 13.32 24.48
N ASN A 259 0.34 13.52 23.95
CA ASN A 259 1.57 13.41 24.74
C ASN A 259 1.66 14.49 25.81
N THR A 260 1.37 15.73 25.46
CA THR A 260 1.37 16.86 26.42
C THR A 260 0.30 16.67 27.49
N LEU A 261 -0.91 16.24 27.10
CA LEU A 261 -1.98 15.87 28.03
C LEU A 261 -1.52 14.76 28.99
N GLY A 262 -0.83 13.74 28.47
CA GLY A 262 -0.25 12.67 29.31
C GLY A 262 0.79 13.16 30.29
N SER A 263 1.69 14.04 29.88
CA SER A 263 2.75 14.59 30.76
C SER A 263 2.19 15.47 31.88
N LYS A 264 1.10 16.19 31.60
CA LYS A 264 0.37 17.00 32.57
C LYS A 264 -0.62 16.18 33.45
N SER A 265 -0.96 14.95 33.05
CA SER A 265 -1.91 14.08 33.77
C SER A 265 -1.25 13.38 34.94
N ASN A 266 -1.17 14.04 36.11
CA ASN A 266 -0.65 13.45 37.33
C ASN A 266 -1.77 12.68 38.08
N HIS A 267 -2.45 11.75 37.39
CA HIS A 267 -3.55 10.93 37.93
C HIS A 267 -3.60 9.58 37.21
N ALA A 268 -3.68 8.47 37.95
CA ALA A 268 -3.57 7.12 37.39
C ALA A 268 -4.63 6.80 36.33
N GLU A 269 -5.89 7.16 36.58
CA GLU A 269 -6.97 6.89 35.59
C GLU A 269 -6.83 7.75 34.34
N MET A 270 -6.42 9.02 34.47
CA MET A 270 -6.12 9.85 33.31
C MET A 270 -4.97 9.26 32.49
N GLN A 271 -3.92 8.73 33.11
CA GLN A 271 -2.82 8.06 32.40
C GLN A 271 -3.29 6.84 31.61
N LYS A 272 -4.20 6.02 32.19
CA LYS A 272 -4.79 4.87 31.48
C LYS A 272 -5.59 5.33 30.25
N ILE A 273 -6.37 6.39 30.37
CA ILE A 273 -7.12 6.96 29.24
C ILE A 273 -6.18 7.47 28.15
N VAL A 274 -5.09 8.17 28.54
CA VAL A 274 -4.08 8.65 27.59
C VAL A 274 -3.41 7.50 26.83
N VAL A 275 -3.10 6.38 27.51
CA VAL A 275 -2.57 5.19 26.85
C VAL A 275 -3.55 4.66 25.81
N GLN A 276 -4.85 4.56 26.14
CA GLN A 276 -5.87 4.13 25.20
C GLN A 276 -5.98 5.08 24.00
N MET A 277 -5.89 6.41 24.20
CA MET A 277 -5.86 7.38 23.10
C MET A 277 -4.63 7.18 22.20
N LYS A 278 -3.47 6.87 22.76
CA LYS A 278 -2.25 6.59 22.01
C LYS A 278 -2.40 5.35 21.15
N ASP A 279 -3.01 4.29 21.67
CA ASP A 279 -3.24 3.05 20.94
C ASP A 279 -4.19 3.27 19.74
N GLU A 280 -5.28 4.02 19.94
CA GLU A 280 -6.20 4.39 18.86
C GLU A 280 -5.49 5.25 17.79
N LEU A 281 -4.68 6.22 18.21
CA LEU A 281 -3.93 7.09 17.32
C LEU A 281 -2.85 6.35 16.53
N GLU A 282 -2.16 5.39 17.14
CA GLU A 282 -1.12 4.62 16.43
C GLU A 282 -1.72 3.80 15.29
N GLN A 283 -2.90 3.20 15.51
CA GLN A 283 -3.63 2.51 14.44
C GLN A 283 -4.04 3.47 13.31
N ILE A 284 -4.39 4.73 13.62
CA ILE A 284 -4.63 5.75 12.59
C ILE A 284 -3.35 6.01 11.81
N LYS A 285 -2.21 6.25 12.46
CA LYS A 285 -0.94 6.58 11.82
C LYS A 285 -0.45 5.48 10.89
N GLU A 286 -0.58 4.21 11.30
CA GLU A 286 -0.22 3.07 10.46
C GLU A 286 -1.06 3.03 9.18
N GLN A 287 -2.37 3.23 9.30
CA GLN A 287 -3.29 3.13 8.16
C GLN A 287 -3.26 4.37 7.25
N VAL A 288 -2.96 5.56 7.76
CA VAL A 288 -2.85 6.78 6.95
C VAL A 288 -1.74 6.65 5.89
N LEU A 289 -0.71 5.84 6.12
CA LEU A 289 0.33 5.56 5.13
C LEU A 289 -0.21 4.91 3.87
N ASN A 290 -1.35 4.22 3.95
CA ASN A 290 -2.01 3.54 2.83
C ASN A 290 -3.05 4.42 2.11
N VAL A 291 -3.24 5.67 2.52
CA VAL A 291 -4.18 6.61 1.88
C VAL A 291 -3.48 7.39 0.76
N MET A 292 -4.13 7.42 -0.42
CA MET A 292 -3.70 8.26 -1.54
C MET A 292 -3.83 9.74 -1.25
#